data_1705ac433fa9a5065155cbae7db0263d
#
_entry.id   1705ac433fa9a5065155cbae7db0263d
#
_cell.length_a   1.000
_cell.length_b   1.000
_cell.length_c   1.000
_cell.angle_alpha   90.00
_cell.angle_beta   90.00
_cell.angle_gamma   90.00
#
_symmetry.space_group_name_H-M   'P 1'
#
loop_
_entity.id
_entity.type
_entity.pdbx_description
1 polymer ?
#
loop_
_entity_poly.entity_id
_entity_poly.type
_entity_poly.pdbx_seq_one_letter_code
_entity_poly.pdbx_strand_id
1 'polypeptide(L)'
;MHVVLKPSPTLTHKYRVTLPNKKTIDIGSMDSPDYTDHGNPRLMRAHLLRKGAEIPREVRVETDLYEIHRGMLYADTSTEENWDDPFRVGYWERWVLWSYPSVEKAKLWMTMRKGILFMPTEEMLWFCDDQKMY
;
A
#
# COMPACT_ATOMS: atom_id res chain seq x y z
N MET A 1 -10.77 -0.57 -9.24
CA MET A 1 -11.49 -0.23 -7.98
C MET A 1 -11.29 1.23 -7.64
N HIS A 2 -12.35 1.94 -7.33
CA HIS A 2 -12.29 3.33 -6.86
C HIS A 2 -12.24 3.36 -5.35
N VAL A 3 -11.36 4.18 -4.78
CA VAL A 3 -11.21 4.34 -3.33
C VAL A 3 -10.92 5.79 -2.98
N VAL A 4 -11.04 6.13 -1.70
CA VAL A 4 -10.55 7.40 -1.18
C VAL A 4 -9.46 7.10 -0.16
N LEU A 5 -8.32 7.75 -0.31
CA LEU A 5 -7.24 7.72 0.67
C LEU A 5 -7.10 9.12 1.27
N LYS A 6 -7.23 9.22 2.59
CA LYS A 6 -7.16 10.50 3.30
C LYS A 6 -6.50 10.30 4.66
N PRO A 7 -6.07 11.38 5.33
CA PRO A 7 -5.58 11.25 6.69
C PRO A 7 -6.61 10.57 7.57
N SER A 8 -6.16 9.68 8.46
CA SER A 8 -7.08 9.00 9.38
C SER A 8 -7.61 9.98 10.41
N PRO A 9 -8.91 9.92 10.74
CA PRO A 9 -9.46 10.72 11.86
C PRO A 9 -9.05 10.17 13.22
N THR A 10 -8.44 8.98 13.28
CA THR A 10 -7.96 8.41 14.54
C THR A 10 -6.59 8.97 14.89
N LEU A 11 -6.26 8.98 16.19
CA LEU A 11 -4.96 9.46 16.66
C LEU A 11 -3.87 8.39 16.53
N THR A 12 -4.24 7.16 16.19
CA THR A 12 -3.32 6.03 16.18
C THR A 12 -2.85 5.63 14.79
N HIS A 13 -3.55 6.08 13.74
CA HIS A 13 -3.25 5.70 12.35
C HIS A 13 -2.99 6.92 11.47
N LYS A 14 -2.16 6.71 10.44
CA LYS A 14 -1.77 7.79 9.51
C LYS A 14 -2.85 8.08 8.46
N TYR A 15 -3.41 7.02 7.87
CA TYR A 15 -4.34 7.16 6.75
C TYR A 15 -5.56 6.27 6.93
N ARG A 16 -6.63 6.67 6.25
CA ARG A 16 -7.85 5.88 6.12
C ARG A 16 -8.15 5.65 4.64
N VAL A 17 -8.41 4.40 4.29
CA VAL A 17 -8.91 4.03 2.97
C VAL A 17 -10.41 3.80 3.09
N THR A 18 -11.20 4.48 2.25
CA THR A 18 -12.63 4.22 2.13
C THR A 18 -12.87 3.42 0.87
N LEU A 19 -13.46 2.24 1.03
CA LEU A 19 -13.76 1.31 -0.05
C LEU A 19 -15.10 1.61 -0.70
N PRO A 20 -15.37 1.07 -1.92
CA PRO A 20 -16.65 1.31 -2.60
C PRO A 20 -17.87 0.87 -1.80
N ASN A 21 -17.72 -0.16 -0.98
CA ASN A 21 -18.81 -0.67 -0.12
C ASN A 21 -19.00 0.14 1.15
N LYS A 22 -18.36 1.32 1.26
CA LYS A 22 -18.40 2.25 2.40
C LYS A 22 -17.64 1.77 3.64
N LYS A 23 -17.02 0.59 3.58
CA LYS A 23 -16.14 0.14 4.66
C LYS A 23 -14.84 0.94 4.65
N THR A 24 -14.25 1.12 5.81
CA THR A 24 -12.99 1.85 5.97
C THR A 24 -11.91 0.97 6.56
N ILE A 25 -10.68 1.22 6.16
CA ILE A 25 -9.49 0.54 6.67
C ILE A 25 -8.50 1.62 7.09
N ASP A 26 -8.09 1.61 8.36
CA ASP A 26 -7.07 2.52 8.84
C ASP A 26 -5.70 1.85 8.76
N ILE A 27 -4.71 2.57 8.27
CA ILE A 27 -3.37 2.03 8.04
C ILE A 27 -2.29 2.94 8.60
N GLY A 28 -1.14 2.32 8.90
CA GLY A 28 0.05 3.02 9.38
C GLY A 28 -0.05 3.39 10.85
N SER A 29 0.94 2.97 11.64
CA SER A 29 1.04 3.40 13.03
C SER A 29 1.64 4.80 13.11
N MET A 30 1.05 5.67 13.93
CA MET A 30 1.63 6.99 14.19
C MET A 30 2.98 6.90 14.91
N ASP A 31 3.22 5.79 15.61
CA ASP A 31 4.43 5.60 16.42
C ASP A 31 5.57 4.90 15.69
N SER A 32 5.32 4.41 14.47
CA SER A 32 6.33 3.63 13.72
C SER A 32 6.55 4.24 12.35
N PRO A 33 7.82 4.48 11.97
CA PRO A 33 8.11 4.96 10.62
C PRO A 33 7.89 3.85 9.60
N ASP A 34 7.40 4.23 8.42
CA ASP A 34 7.29 3.35 7.27
C ASP A 34 8.20 3.83 6.13
N TYR A 35 8.12 3.18 4.98
CA TYR A 35 8.97 3.52 3.84
C TYR A 35 8.74 4.96 3.35
N THR A 36 7.53 5.48 3.49
CA THR A 36 7.23 6.87 3.13
C THR A 36 7.86 7.88 4.08
N ASP A 37 8.29 7.45 5.27
CA ASP A 37 8.98 8.29 6.25
C ASP A 37 10.49 8.25 6.08
N HIS A 38 11.09 7.03 6.02
CA HIS A 38 12.55 6.91 6.02
C HIS A 38 13.17 6.76 4.63
N GLY A 39 12.41 6.28 3.63
CA GLY A 39 12.91 6.13 2.27
C GLY A 39 14.08 5.16 2.12
N ASN A 40 14.27 4.23 3.06
CA ASN A 40 15.40 3.32 3.06
C ASN A 40 14.99 1.93 2.54
N PRO A 41 15.45 1.53 1.34
CA PRO A 41 15.08 0.23 0.76
C PRO A 41 15.48 -0.97 1.61
N ARG A 42 16.57 -0.88 2.37
CA ARG A 42 16.98 -1.98 3.25
C ARG A 42 16.02 -2.19 4.40
N LEU A 43 15.51 -1.10 4.98
CA LEU A 43 14.51 -1.18 6.04
C LEU A 43 13.18 -1.67 5.47
N MET A 44 12.81 -1.24 4.26
CA MET A 44 11.62 -1.74 3.58
C MET A 44 11.73 -3.25 3.36
N ARG A 45 12.85 -3.74 2.82
CA ARG A 45 13.07 -5.18 2.63
C ARG A 45 12.99 -5.95 3.94
N ALA A 46 13.64 -5.45 5.00
CA ALA A 46 13.61 -6.10 6.30
C ALA A 46 12.19 -6.20 6.86
N HIS A 47 11.41 -5.11 6.73
CA HIS A 47 10.02 -5.10 7.17
C HIS A 47 9.18 -6.13 6.41
N LEU A 48 9.28 -6.14 5.09
CA LEU A 48 8.48 -7.05 4.26
C LEU A 48 8.87 -8.51 4.46
N LEU A 49 10.15 -8.79 4.69
CA LEU A 49 10.59 -10.15 5.04
C LEU A 49 9.99 -10.61 6.38
N ARG A 50 9.91 -9.73 7.37
CA ARG A 50 9.25 -10.06 8.64
C ARG A 50 7.75 -10.30 8.45
N LYS A 51 7.15 -9.71 7.41
CA LYS A 51 5.75 -9.93 7.05
C LYS A 51 5.56 -11.12 6.12
N GLY A 52 6.59 -11.93 5.91
CA GLY A 52 6.48 -13.16 5.13
C GLY A 52 6.67 -13.00 3.63
N ALA A 53 7.29 -11.92 3.18
CA ALA A 53 7.53 -11.70 1.74
C ALA A 53 8.26 -12.87 1.11
N GLU A 54 7.76 -13.33 -0.03
CA GLU A 54 8.39 -14.37 -0.83
C GLU A 54 9.19 -13.70 -1.94
N ILE A 55 10.52 -13.74 -1.83
CA ILE A 55 11.41 -13.09 -2.79
C ILE A 55 12.54 -14.03 -3.21
N PRO A 56 13.05 -13.87 -4.44
CA PRO A 56 14.22 -14.63 -4.87
C PRO A 56 15.45 -14.30 -4.05
N ARG A 57 16.40 -15.24 -4.03
CA ARG A 57 17.65 -15.04 -3.30
C ARG A 57 18.40 -13.80 -3.78
N GLU A 58 18.39 -13.52 -5.06
CA GLU A 58 19.07 -12.36 -5.66
C GLU A 58 18.59 -11.05 -5.02
N VAL A 59 17.30 -10.95 -4.74
CA VAL A 59 16.73 -9.78 -4.08
C VAL A 59 17.11 -9.75 -2.60
N ARG A 60 17.15 -10.92 -1.96
CA ARG A 60 17.49 -11.04 -0.55
C ARG A 60 18.89 -10.54 -0.23
N VAL A 61 19.85 -10.82 -1.13
CA VAL A 61 21.27 -10.55 -0.90
C VAL A 61 21.76 -9.28 -1.59
N GLU A 62 20.89 -8.61 -2.35
CA GLU A 62 21.24 -7.41 -3.08
C GLU A 62 21.69 -6.29 -2.13
N THR A 63 22.72 -5.55 -2.53
CA THR A 63 23.29 -4.46 -1.73
C THR A 63 23.05 -3.08 -2.33
N ASP A 64 22.79 -2.98 -3.63
CA ASP A 64 22.48 -1.70 -4.27
C ASP A 64 21.08 -1.23 -3.88
N LEU A 65 20.97 -0.02 -3.35
CA LEU A 65 19.69 0.46 -2.83
C LEU A 65 18.60 0.55 -3.90
N TYR A 66 18.96 1.00 -5.10
CA TYR A 66 18.00 1.09 -6.19
C TYR A 66 17.51 -0.32 -6.62
N GLU A 67 18.43 -1.27 -6.72
CA GLU A 67 18.07 -2.65 -7.11
C GLU A 67 17.28 -3.35 -6.01
N ILE A 68 17.54 -3.06 -4.73
CA ILE A 68 16.70 -3.57 -3.63
C ILE A 68 15.28 -3.03 -3.78
N HIS A 69 15.13 -1.72 -3.97
CA HIS A 69 13.81 -1.12 -4.17
C HIS A 69 13.09 -1.78 -5.34
N ARG A 70 13.76 -1.89 -6.48
CA ARG A 70 13.18 -2.45 -7.69
C ARG A 70 12.77 -3.91 -7.52
N GLY A 71 13.63 -4.72 -6.90
CA GLY A 71 13.33 -6.12 -6.63
C GLY A 71 12.17 -6.30 -5.66
N MET A 72 12.15 -5.50 -4.60
CA MET A 72 11.07 -5.59 -3.61
C MET A 72 9.73 -5.11 -4.14
N LEU A 73 9.74 -4.20 -5.11
CA LEU A 73 8.51 -3.66 -5.69
C LEU A 73 7.66 -4.76 -6.32
N TYR A 74 8.29 -5.81 -6.84
CA TYR A 74 7.59 -6.94 -7.45
C TYR A 74 7.32 -8.09 -6.47
N ALA A 75 7.63 -7.93 -5.18
CA ALA A 75 7.29 -8.90 -4.16
C ALA A 75 5.82 -8.76 -3.80
N ASP A 76 4.96 -9.51 -4.46
CA ASP A 76 3.51 -9.40 -4.36
C ASP A 76 2.85 -10.54 -3.57
N THR A 77 3.64 -11.46 -3.04
CA THR A 77 3.13 -12.59 -2.25
C THR A 77 3.80 -12.64 -0.89
N SER A 78 3.00 -13.06 0.11
CA SER A 78 3.44 -13.23 1.50
C SER A 78 2.87 -14.53 2.03
N THR A 79 3.66 -15.22 2.88
CA THR A 79 3.18 -16.42 3.58
C THR A 79 2.21 -16.09 4.71
N GLU A 80 2.12 -14.82 5.13
CA GLU A 80 1.37 -14.41 6.30
C GLU A 80 0.25 -13.40 6.02
N GLU A 81 0.33 -12.67 4.91
CA GLU A 81 -0.60 -11.60 4.61
C GLU A 81 -1.16 -11.70 3.20
N ASN A 82 -2.36 -11.16 3.00
CA ASN A 82 -3.03 -11.16 1.70
C ASN A 82 -2.75 -9.83 0.98
N TRP A 83 -1.60 -9.75 0.32
CA TRP A 83 -1.19 -8.55 -0.41
C TRP A 83 -1.91 -8.37 -1.76
N ASP A 84 -2.71 -9.33 -2.14
CA ASP A 84 -3.53 -9.30 -3.36
C ASP A 84 -5.02 -9.04 -3.10
N ASP A 85 -5.42 -8.89 -1.83
CA ASP A 85 -6.82 -8.71 -1.45
C ASP A 85 -7.07 -7.30 -0.89
N PRO A 86 -7.72 -6.41 -1.68
CA PRO A 86 -7.96 -5.02 -1.24
C PRO A 86 -8.97 -4.88 -0.11
N PHE A 87 -9.59 -5.96 0.34
CA PHE A 87 -10.46 -5.94 1.52
C PHE A 87 -9.69 -6.25 2.81
N ARG A 88 -8.37 -6.39 2.74
CA ARG A 88 -7.50 -6.66 3.89
C ARG A 88 -6.58 -5.49 4.16
N VAL A 89 -6.31 -5.25 5.44
CA VAL A 89 -5.42 -4.15 5.85
C VAL A 89 -4.02 -4.32 5.29
N GLY A 90 -3.51 -5.54 5.22
CA GLY A 90 -2.16 -5.82 4.72
C GLY A 90 -1.94 -5.35 3.29
N TYR A 91 -2.96 -5.43 2.43
CA TYR A 91 -2.88 -4.92 1.07
C TYR A 91 -2.56 -3.42 1.05
N TRP A 92 -3.31 -2.63 1.83
CA TRP A 92 -3.14 -1.18 1.82
C TRP A 92 -1.84 -0.75 2.50
N GLU A 93 -1.46 -1.42 3.59
CA GLU A 93 -0.17 -1.14 4.22
C GLU A 93 0.99 -1.44 3.27
N ARG A 94 0.96 -2.60 2.61
CA ARG A 94 2.00 -3.00 1.66
C ARG A 94 2.14 -2.00 0.51
N TRP A 95 1.05 -1.66 -0.14
CA TRP A 95 1.13 -0.91 -1.39
C TRP A 95 1.13 0.60 -1.21
N VAL A 96 0.53 1.13 -0.15
CA VAL A 96 0.56 2.58 0.12
C VAL A 96 1.81 2.98 0.89
N LEU A 97 2.18 2.21 1.92
CA LEU A 97 3.22 2.62 2.87
C LEU A 97 4.58 1.98 2.61
N TRP A 98 4.61 0.83 1.94
CA TRP A 98 5.82 0.01 1.79
C TRP A 98 6.12 -0.36 0.34
N SER A 99 5.68 0.44 -0.64
CA SER A 99 6.03 0.25 -2.06
C SER A 99 7.01 1.31 -2.55
N TYR A 100 6.71 2.57 -2.31
CA TYR A 100 7.55 3.70 -2.70
C TYR A 100 7.82 4.60 -1.50
N PRO A 101 8.91 5.39 -1.53
CA PRO A 101 9.22 6.31 -0.42
C PRO A 101 8.35 7.57 -0.42
N SER A 102 7.26 7.57 -1.16
CA SER A 102 6.31 8.68 -1.23
C SER A 102 4.92 8.12 -1.48
N VAL A 103 3.93 8.63 -0.73
CA VAL A 103 2.53 8.21 -0.91
C VAL A 103 2.04 8.54 -2.32
N GLU A 104 2.44 9.68 -2.88
CA GLU A 104 2.02 10.05 -4.23
C GLU A 104 2.56 9.10 -5.29
N LYS A 105 3.82 8.66 -5.16
CA LYS A 105 4.39 7.67 -6.07
C LYS A 105 3.75 6.29 -5.88
N ALA A 106 3.46 5.92 -4.63
CA ALA A 106 2.76 4.67 -4.34
C ALA A 106 1.37 4.65 -4.98
N LYS A 107 0.61 5.74 -4.88
CA LYS A 107 -0.70 5.86 -5.51
C LYS A 107 -0.61 5.70 -7.03
N LEU A 108 0.36 6.35 -7.65
CA LEU A 108 0.56 6.23 -9.09
C LEU A 108 0.87 4.79 -9.50
N TRP A 109 1.76 4.13 -8.77
CA TRP A 109 2.09 2.71 -8.98
C TRP A 109 0.85 1.83 -8.86
N MET A 110 0.04 2.04 -7.83
CA MET A 110 -1.17 1.27 -7.60
C MET A 110 -2.20 1.49 -8.73
N THR A 111 -2.31 2.71 -9.23
CA THR A 111 -3.19 2.98 -10.37
C THR A 111 -2.73 2.23 -11.60
N MET A 112 -1.44 2.27 -11.90
CA MET A 112 -0.89 1.64 -13.09
C MET A 112 -0.85 0.12 -13.01
N ARG A 113 -0.57 -0.44 -11.84
CA ARG A 113 -0.32 -1.88 -11.68
C ARG A 113 -1.46 -2.65 -11.03
N LYS A 114 -2.28 -1.98 -10.24
CA LYS A 114 -3.36 -2.62 -9.47
C LYS A 114 -4.75 -2.14 -9.90
N GLY A 115 -4.81 -1.16 -10.78
CA GLY A 115 -6.10 -0.63 -11.23
C GLY A 115 -6.86 0.16 -10.16
N ILE A 116 -6.16 0.69 -9.15
CA ILE A 116 -6.78 1.46 -8.08
C ILE A 116 -6.89 2.92 -8.53
N LEU A 117 -8.10 3.46 -8.49
CA LEU A 117 -8.38 4.86 -8.83
C LEU A 117 -8.73 5.61 -7.55
N PHE A 118 -7.90 6.60 -7.23
CA PHE A 118 -8.05 7.38 -6.01
C PHE A 118 -8.95 8.58 -6.27
N MET A 119 -10.10 8.61 -5.61
CA MET A 119 -11.10 9.67 -5.74
C MET A 119 -10.86 10.75 -4.68
N PRO A 120 -11.17 12.02 -4.96
CA PRO A 120 -10.93 13.11 -4.00
C PRO A 120 -11.82 13.05 -2.77
N THR A 121 -13.07 12.56 -2.90
CA THR A 121 -14.04 12.53 -1.81
C THR A 121 -14.84 11.24 -1.85
N GLU A 122 -15.39 10.85 -0.71
CA GLU A 122 -16.29 9.69 -0.60
C GLU A 122 -17.55 9.87 -1.45
N GLU A 123 -18.08 11.09 -1.50
CA GLU A 123 -19.25 11.40 -2.31
C GLU A 123 -18.99 11.09 -3.79
N MET A 124 -17.85 11.53 -4.32
CA MET A 124 -17.47 11.24 -5.71
C MET A 124 -17.23 9.74 -5.92
N LEU A 125 -16.63 9.08 -4.93
CA LEU A 125 -16.39 7.64 -4.97
C LEU A 125 -17.71 6.89 -5.15
N TRP A 126 -18.69 7.18 -4.33
CA TRP A 126 -19.96 6.46 -4.37
C TRP A 126 -20.76 6.76 -5.62
N PHE A 127 -20.69 7.97 -6.14
CA PHE A 127 -21.30 8.30 -7.41
C PHE A 127 -20.70 7.46 -8.55
N CYS A 128 -19.39 7.33 -8.60
CA CYS A 128 -18.70 6.53 -9.63
C CYS A 128 -19.08 5.05 -9.54
N ASP A 129 -19.16 4.51 -8.33
CA ASP A 129 -19.50 3.09 -8.13
C ASP A 129 -20.98 2.82 -8.43
N ASP A 130 -21.85 3.76 -8.13
CA ASP A 130 -23.26 3.66 -8.52
C ASP A 130 -23.41 3.57 -10.05
N GLN A 131 -22.55 4.27 -10.79
CA GLN A 131 -22.53 4.19 -12.25
C GLN A 131 -22.19 2.78 -12.74
N LYS A 132 -21.37 2.04 -12.03
CA LYS A 132 -20.99 0.68 -12.42
C LYS A 132 -22.10 -0.34 -12.26
N MET A 133 -23.14 -0.01 -11.54
CA MET A 133 -24.27 -0.92 -11.32
C MET A 133 -25.18 -1.02 -12.54
N TYR A 134 -24.95 -0.22 -13.52
CA TYR A 134 -25.69 -0.24 -14.78
C TYR A 134 -24.86 -0.91 -15.90
#